data_1c822e8d02d8603f531cb91833ce501a
#
_entry.id   1c822e8d02d8603f531cb91833ce501a
#
_cell.length_a   1.000
_cell.length_b   1.000
_cell.length_c   1.000
_cell.angle_alpha   90.00
_cell.angle_beta   90.00
_cell.angle_gamma   90.00
#
_symmetry.space_group_name_H-M   'P 1'
#
loop_
_entity.id
_entity.type
_entity.pdbx_description
1 polymer ?
#
loop_
_entity_poly.entity_id
_entity_poly.type
_entity_poly.pdbx_seq_one_letter_code
_entity_poly.pdbx_strand_id
1 'polypeptide(L)'
;MKKLNISADTPLSALFHDGCHDQLVNDIEYLCNFLIDCQSDVDVLKVSRFDFDFSSPKFRPCKVYQKLANMVNRHLLIVSHRELSRYMAEHSNLHASAESIYRSIYKYM
;
A
#
# COMPACT_ATOMS: atom_id res chain seq x y z
N MET A 1 -20.57 -0.12 10.95
CA MET A 1 -19.32 0.09 10.19
C MET A 1 -19.58 -0.23 8.73
N LYS A 2 -19.35 0.74 7.86
CA LYS A 2 -19.50 0.50 6.44
C LYS A 2 -18.34 -0.34 5.92
N LYS A 3 -18.66 -1.46 5.29
CA LYS A 3 -17.66 -2.27 4.62
C LYS A 3 -17.34 -1.65 3.27
N LEU A 4 -16.06 -1.37 3.03
CA LEU A 4 -15.63 -0.83 1.76
C LEU A 4 -15.66 -1.91 0.69
N ASN A 5 -16.35 -1.63 -0.43
CA ASN A 5 -16.35 -2.52 -1.59
C ASN A 5 -15.10 -2.24 -2.42
N ILE A 6 -14.13 -3.14 -2.33
CA ILE A 6 -12.88 -3.03 -3.07
C ILE A 6 -13.03 -3.76 -4.40
N SER A 7 -12.85 -3.01 -5.49
CA SER A 7 -12.87 -3.56 -6.86
C SER A 7 -11.48 -3.43 -7.48
N ALA A 8 -11.34 -3.94 -8.70
CA ALA A 8 -10.08 -3.85 -9.44
C ALA A 8 -9.66 -2.39 -9.70
N ASP A 9 -10.61 -1.46 -9.70
CA ASP A 9 -10.37 -0.05 -9.98
C ASP A 9 -10.27 0.81 -8.72
N THR A 10 -10.35 0.22 -7.53
CA THR A 10 -10.28 0.96 -6.27
C THR A 10 -8.89 1.54 -6.07
N PRO A 11 -8.72 2.88 -6.03
CA PRO A 11 -7.41 3.48 -5.79
C PRO A 11 -7.00 3.35 -4.33
N LEU A 12 -5.70 3.46 -4.09
CA LEU A 12 -5.17 3.39 -2.72
C LEU A 12 -5.80 4.45 -1.81
N SER A 13 -6.05 5.63 -2.34
CA SER A 13 -6.64 6.73 -1.56
C SER A 13 -7.98 6.37 -0.92
N ALA A 14 -8.72 5.46 -1.53
CA ALA A 14 -10.02 5.03 -1.00
C ALA A 14 -9.90 4.27 0.33
N LEU A 15 -8.72 3.78 0.67
CA LEU A 15 -8.49 3.02 1.90
C LEU A 15 -8.17 3.91 3.11
N PHE A 16 -7.99 5.22 2.91
CA PHE A 16 -7.58 6.13 3.96
C PHE A 16 -8.69 7.10 4.37
N HIS A 17 -8.60 7.58 5.59
CA HIS A 17 -9.43 8.70 6.05
C HIS A 17 -9.05 9.97 5.26
N ASP A 18 -10.01 10.85 5.08
CA ASP A 18 -9.77 12.13 4.41
C ASP A 18 -8.75 12.96 5.20
N GLY A 19 -7.87 13.64 4.48
CA GLY A 19 -6.90 14.55 5.09
C GLY A 19 -5.62 13.88 5.62
N CYS A 20 -5.42 12.60 5.34
CA CYS A 20 -4.24 11.86 5.82
C CYS A 20 -2.99 12.04 4.96
N HIS A 21 -3.08 12.77 3.85
CA HIS A 21 -1.99 12.91 2.88
C HIS A 21 -0.66 13.33 3.52
N ASP A 22 -0.69 14.38 4.34
CA ASP A 22 0.53 14.95 4.91
C ASP A 22 1.25 13.97 5.84
N GLN A 23 0.50 13.04 6.43
CA GLN A 23 1.04 12.07 7.36
C GLN A 23 1.65 10.87 6.65
N LEU A 24 1.39 10.74 5.34
CA LEU A 24 1.82 9.59 4.53
C LEU A 24 2.96 9.94 3.57
N VAL A 25 3.44 11.19 3.56
CA VAL A 25 4.39 11.67 2.55
C VAL A 25 5.60 10.74 2.41
N ASN A 26 6.24 10.38 3.52
CA ASN A 26 7.44 9.55 3.48
C ASN A 26 7.16 8.14 2.96
N ASP A 27 6.02 7.56 3.35
CA ASP A 27 5.66 6.22 2.92
C ASP A 27 5.27 6.20 1.44
N ILE A 28 4.51 7.20 1.01
CA ILE A 28 4.08 7.37 -0.36
C ILE A 28 5.27 7.64 -1.28
N GLU A 29 6.21 8.47 -0.85
CA GLU A 29 7.41 8.77 -1.60
C GLU A 29 8.23 7.51 -1.89
N TYR A 30 8.38 6.65 -0.88
CA TYR A 30 9.08 5.38 -1.07
C TYR A 30 8.36 4.53 -2.12
N LEU A 31 7.04 4.39 -2.01
CA LEU A 31 6.27 3.60 -2.97
C LEU A 31 6.37 4.18 -4.37
N CYS A 32 6.28 5.50 -4.50
CA CYS A 32 6.37 6.19 -5.79
C CYS A 32 7.70 5.90 -6.50
N ASN A 33 8.81 5.92 -5.76
CA ASN A 33 10.13 5.75 -6.34
C ASN A 33 10.34 4.41 -7.01
N PHE A 34 9.55 3.40 -6.64
CA PHE A 34 9.72 2.04 -7.16
C PHE A 34 8.52 1.53 -7.96
N LEU A 35 7.51 2.36 -8.17
CA LEU A 35 6.42 2.02 -9.07
C LEU A 35 6.79 2.39 -10.50
N ILE A 36 6.59 1.46 -11.42
CA ILE A 36 7.00 1.61 -12.81
C ILE A 36 6.33 2.80 -13.49
N ASP A 37 5.02 2.97 -13.28
CA ASP A 37 4.23 3.99 -13.97
C ASP A 37 3.88 5.19 -13.10
N CYS A 38 4.51 5.34 -11.95
CA CYS A 38 4.21 6.45 -11.04
C CYS A 38 5.19 7.59 -11.26
N GLN A 39 4.67 8.79 -11.53
CA GLN A 39 5.49 9.96 -11.80
C GLN A 39 5.54 10.96 -10.64
N SER A 40 4.62 10.84 -9.69
CA SER A 40 4.58 11.76 -8.54
C SER A 40 3.94 11.08 -7.34
N ASP A 41 4.16 11.65 -6.16
CA ASP A 41 3.58 11.14 -4.92
C ASP A 41 2.04 11.13 -4.96
N VAL A 42 1.45 12.09 -5.66
CA VAL A 42 0.00 12.17 -5.80
C VAL A 42 -0.54 10.99 -6.62
N ASP A 43 0.25 10.54 -7.61
CA ASP A 43 -0.17 9.44 -8.47
C ASP A 43 -0.29 8.14 -7.71
N VAL A 44 0.55 7.92 -6.68
CA VAL A 44 0.47 6.71 -5.84
C VAL A 44 -0.91 6.54 -5.23
N LEU A 45 -1.53 7.65 -4.85
CA LEU A 45 -2.85 7.61 -4.23
C LEU A 45 -3.97 7.33 -5.22
N LYS A 46 -3.73 7.59 -6.49
CA LYS A 46 -4.71 7.42 -7.56
C LYS A 46 -4.61 6.09 -8.29
N VAL A 47 -3.47 5.39 -8.15
CA VAL A 47 -3.29 4.13 -8.86
C VAL A 47 -4.11 3.03 -8.20
N SER A 48 -4.59 2.12 -9.03
CA SER A 48 -5.29 0.91 -8.58
C SER A 48 -4.45 -0.34 -8.82
N ARG A 49 -3.25 -0.19 -9.38
CA ARG A 49 -2.34 -1.29 -9.64
C ARG A 49 -0.92 -0.86 -9.26
N PHE A 50 -0.27 -1.67 -8.43
CA PHE A 50 1.07 -1.40 -7.91
C PHE A 50 2.07 -2.35 -8.57
N ASP A 51 2.67 -1.90 -9.68
CA ASP A 51 3.69 -2.66 -10.39
C ASP A 51 5.07 -2.13 -9.97
N PHE A 52 5.66 -2.80 -8.98
CA PHE A 52 6.98 -2.45 -8.48
C PHE A 52 8.09 -2.94 -9.41
N ASP A 53 9.16 -2.17 -9.49
CA ASP A 53 10.33 -2.51 -10.30
C ASP A 53 11.26 -3.42 -9.49
N PHE A 54 11.09 -4.74 -9.64
CA PHE A 54 11.93 -5.72 -8.96
C PHE A 54 13.35 -5.77 -9.52
N SER A 55 13.62 -5.15 -10.66
CA SER A 55 14.96 -5.09 -11.23
C SER A 55 15.83 -4.02 -10.57
N SER A 56 15.22 -3.08 -9.84
CA SER A 56 15.95 -2.03 -9.16
C SER A 56 16.77 -2.61 -8.00
N PRO A 57 18.09 -2.35 -7.94
CA PRO A 57 18.92 -2.87 -6.85
C PRO A 57 18.59 -2.26 -5.49
N LYS A 58 17.90 -1.12 -5.47
CA LYS A 58 17.51 -0.44 -4.23
C LYS A 58 16.13 -0.87 -3.73
N PHE A 59 15.35 -1.54 -4.56
CA PHE A 59 14.01 -1.95 -4.16
C PHE A 59 14.07 -3.17 -3.25
N ARG A 60 13.34 -3.10 -2.14
CA ARG A 60 13.22 -4.21 -1.20
C ARG A 60 11.77 -4.40 -0.80
N PRO A 61 11.16 -5.56 -1.08
CA PRO A 61 9.79 -5.83 -0.67
C PRO A 61 9.55 -5.65 0.83
N CYS A 62 10.55 -5.96 1.67
CA CYS A 62 10.41 -5.77 3.12
C CYS A 62 10.17 -4.31 3.50
N LYS A 63 10.71 -3.37 2.72
CA LYS A 63 10.47 -1.94 2.96
C LYS A 63 9.03 -1.55 2.64
N VAL A 64 8.44 -2.18 1.63
CA VAL A 64 7.02 -1.97 1.32
C VAL A 64 6.17 -2.40 2.51
N TYR A 65 6.44 -3.58 3.05
CA TYR A 65 5.70 -4.08 4.21
C TYR A 65 5.88 -3.16 5.42
N GLN A 66 7.09 -2.65 5.62
CA GLN A 66 7.37 -1.72 6.71
C GLN A 66 6.57 -0.42 6.56
N LYS A 67 6.47 0.11 5.34
CA LYS A 67 5.70 1.32 5.07
C LYS A 67 4.21 1.09 5.30
N LEU A 68 3.70 -0.06 4.86
CA LEU A 68 2.31 -0.43 5.09
C LEU A 68 2.01 -0.60 6.59
N ALA A 69 2.96 -1.18 7.34
CA ALA A 69 2.82 -1.31 8.78
C ALA A 69 2.73 0.06 9.47
N ASN A 70 3.52 1.03 9.02
CA ASN A 70 3.46 2.39 9.54
C ASN A 70 2.07 3.01 9.33
N MET A 71 1.48 2.77 8.17
CA MET A 71 0.13 3.27 7.87
C MET A 71 -0.90 2.67 8.83
N VAL A 72 -0.80 1.38 9.10
CA VAL A 72 -1.70 0.70 10.04
C VAL A 72 -1.50 1.24 11.45
N ASN A 73 -0.26 1.36 11.90
CA ASN A 73 0.07 1.80 13.26
C ASN A 73 -0.39 3.24 13.55
N ARG A 74 -0.46 4.08 12.52
CA ARG A 74 -0.91 5.47 12.66
C ARG A 74 -2.43 5.60 12.59
N HIS A 75 -3.14 4.50 12.41
CA HIS A 75 -4.61 4.48 12.32
C HIS A 75 -5.16 5.38 11.21
N LEU A 76 -4.46 5.42 10.06
CA LEU A 76 -4.84 6.25 8.93
C LEU A 76 -5.80 5.55 7.97
N LEU A 77 -5.94 4.24 8.10
CA LEU A 77 -6.79 3.43 7.22
C LEU A 77 -8.22 3.35 7.75
N ILE A 78 -9.19 3.41 6.83
CA ILE A 78 -10.58 3.13 7.15
C ILE A 78 -10.90 1.64 7.08
N VAL A 79 -9.96 0.84 6.54
CA VAL A 79 -10.08 -0.62 6.43
C VAL A 79 -9.17 -1.28 7.45
N SER A 80 -9.42 -2.58 7.72
CA SER A 80 -8.59 -3.34 8.65
C SER A 80 -7.25 -3.70 8.01
N HIS A 81 -6.30 -4.10 8.86
CA HIS A 81 -5.02 -4.63 8.40
C HIS A 81 -5.20 -5.80 7.42
N ARG A 82 -6.17 -6.66 7.70
CA ARG A 82 -6.46 -7.81 6.84
C ARG A 82 -6.98 -7.37 5.47
N GLU A 83 -7.81 -6.35 5.44
CA GLU A 83 -8.33 -5.83 4.17
C GLU A 83 -7.24 -5.13 3.36
N LEU A 84 -6.32 -4.41 4.02
CA LEU A 84 -5.16 -3.83 3.35
C LEU A 84 -4.29 -4.92 2.72
N SER A 85 -4.08 -6.01 3.43
CA SER A 85 -3.28 -7.14 2.93
C SER A 85 -3.92 -7.77 1.72
N ARG A 86 -5.25 -7.96 1.75
CA ARG A 86 -6.00 -8.48 0.61
C ARG A 86 -5.93 -7.53 -0.57
N TYR A 87 -6.07 -6.24 -0.32
CA TYR A 87 -5.95 -5.22 -1.36
C TYR A 87 -4.60 -5.32 -2.06
N MET A 88 -3.51 -5.36 -1.29
CA MET A 88 -2.17 -5.44 -1.86
C MET A 88 -1.93 -6.74 -2.62
N ALA A 89 -2.50 -7.86 -2.15
CA ALA A 89 -2.38 -9.14 -2.86
C ALA A 89 -3.05 -9.08 -4.24
N GLU A 90 -4.18 -8.39 -4.34
CA GLU A 90 -4.96 -8.32 -5.58
C GLU A 90 -4.48 -7.20 -6.51
N HIS A 91 -3.88 -6.14 -5.98
CA HIS A 91 -3.55 -4.92 -6.70
C HIS A 91 -2.05 -4.72 -6.93
N SER A 92 -1.20 -5.65 -6.53
CA SER A 92 0.24 -5.48 -6.69
C SER A 92 0.91 -6.71 -7.27
N ASN A 93 2.15 -6.51 -7.74
CA ASN A 93 3.01 -7.58 -8.25
C ASN A 93 3.95 -8.14 -7.17
N LEU A 94 3.57 -8.05 -5.91
CA LEU A 94 4.37 -8.61 -4.81
C LEU A 94 4.42 -10.14 -4.83
N HIS A 95 3.58 -10.77 -5.63
CA HIS A 95 3.56 -12.23 -5.84
C HIS A 95 3.41 -13.02 -4.53
N ALA A 96 2.59 -12.51 -3.63
CA ALA A 96 2.34 -13.14 -2.34
C ALA A 96 0.84 -13.20 -2.08
N SER A 97 0.42 -14.20 -1.31
CA SER A 97 -0.97 -14.33 -0.90
C SER A 97 -1.32 -13.25 0.13
N ALA A 98 -2.62 -12.99 0.30
CA ALA A 98 -3.08 -12.04 1.31
C ALA A 98 -2.61 -12.43 2.71
N GLU A 99 -2.61 -13.71 3.02
CA GLU A 99 -2.14 -14.21 4.32
C GLU A 99 -0.64 -13.95 4.50
N SER A 100 0.15 -14.18 3.47
CA SER A 100 1.59 -13.95 3.51
C SER A 100 1.90 -12.46 3.70
N ILE A 101 1.18 -11.59 2.99
CA ILE A 101 1.32 -10.14 3.13
C ILE A 101 0.91 -9.69 4.53
N TYR A 102 -0.20 -10.23 5.04
CA TYR A 102 -0.68 -9.93 6.38
C TYR A 102 0.40 -10.21 7.43
N ARG A 103 1.03 -11.38 7.35
CA ARG A 103 2.10 -11.76 8.30
C ARG A 103 3.33 -10.88 8.14
N SER A 104 3.68 -10.53 6.91
CA SER A 104 4.84 -9.68 6.64
C SER A 104 4.65 -8.27 7.19
N ILE A 105 3.46 -7.71 7.05
CA ILE A 105 3.13 -6.39 7.61
C ILE A 105 3.12 -6.47 9.13
N TYR A 106 2.50 -7.50 9.69
CA TYR A 106 2.40 -7.70 11.14
C TYR A 106 3.77 -7.72 11.80
N LYS A 107 4.76 -8.29 11.13
CA LYS A 107 6.13 -8.38 11.63
C LYS A 107 6.74 -7.00 11.96
N TYR A 108 6.32 -5.96 11.23
CA TYR A 108 6.82 -4.61 11.42
C TYR A 108 5.90 -3.72 12.24
N MET A 109 4.78 -4.26 12.67
CA MET A 109 3.85 -3.55 13.54
C MET A 109 4.29 -3.66 15.00
#